data_8d1a348909f3ea556ce74d1a8849d435
#
_entry.id   8d1a348909f3ea556ce74d1a8849d435
#
_cell.length_a   1.000
_cell.length_b   1.000
_cell.length_c   1.000
_cell.angle_alpha   90.00
_cell.angle_beta   90.00
_cell.angle_gamma   90.00
#
_symmetry.space_group_name_H-M   'P 1'
#
loop_
_entity.id
_entity.type
_entity.pdbx_description
1 polymer ?
#
loop_
_entity_poly.entity_id
_entity_poly.type
_entity_poly.pdbx_seq_one_letter_code
_entity_poly.pdbx_strand_id
1 'polypeptide(L)'
;MVVVGQMNLIYLFEKKYVKPLYKHFAWLTEHLGNQTIPGIPIKNFDAAVYSMTPERQEDMAPEILITYGGHIVSKQLKKYLRNHPPREHWHVAADGKIADLYGCLTTVIEMDPFEFLEKIAFLLDNKPTHYPLMWENYCKTIPMPDLAYSEISVIGKLIRALPEPCALHLANSSTVRYAQLFTVPPQVEIC
;
A
#
# COMPACT_ATOMS: atom_id res chain seq x y z
N MET A 1 -3.45 -4.09 -9.42
CA MET A 1 -2.90 -3.65 -8.10
C MET A 1 -3.01 -2.14 -7.97
N VAL A 2 -3.31 -1.64 -6.79
CA VAL A 2 -3.20 -0.20 -6.44
C VAL A 2 -2.10 -0.04 -5.39
N VAL A 3 -1.19 0.91 -5.60
CA VAL A 3 -0.12 1.25 -4.65
C VAL A 3 -0.25 2.72 -4.28
N VAL A 4 -0.39 2.97 -2.98
CA VAL A 4 -0.56 4.32 -2.43
C VAL A 4 0.74 4.79 -1.81
N GLY A 5 1.30 5.85 -2.39
CA GLY A 5 2.46 6.54 -1.84
C GLY A 5 2.11 7.49 -0.69
N GLN A 6 3.08 8.26 -0.27
CA GLN A 6 2.92 9.23 0.82
C GLN A 6 1.80 10.24 0.51
N MET A 7 0.92 10.45 1.49
CA MET A 7 -0.19 11.38 1.42
C MET A 7 -0.20 12.26 2.67
N ASN A 8 -0.44 13.56 2.49
CA ASN A 8 -0.48 14.51 3.60
C ASN A 8 -1.86 14.61 4.27
N LEU A 9 -2.87 13.93 3.72
CA LEU A 9 -4.24 14.00 4.20
C LEU A 9 -4.80 12.59 4.41
N ILE A 10 -5.52 12.41 5.51
CA ILE A 10 -6.40 11.26 5.72
C ILE A 10 -7.62 11.47 4.83
N TYR A 11 -7.73 10.68 3.76
CA TYR A 11 -8.93 10.72 2.91
C TYR A 11 -9.87 9.59 3.27
N LEU A 12 -11.13 9.95 3.49
CA LEU A 12 -12.20 9.01 3.76
C LEU A 12 -13.01 8.79 2.49
N PHE A 13 -12.76 7.69 1.81
CA PHE A 13 -13.60 7.26 0.70
C PHE A 13 -15.04 7.00 1.16
N GLU A 14 -16.02 7.43 0.38
CA GLU A 14 -17.39 6.99 0.59
C GLU A 14 -17.48 5.46 0.42
N LYS A 15 -18.12 4.80 1.39
CA LYS A 15 -18.23 3.33 1.43
C LYS A 15 -18.76 2.70 0.13
N LYS A 16 -19.57 3.44 -0.64
CA LYS A 16 -20.14 2.94 -1.90
C LYS A 16 -19.08 2.69 -2.99
N TYR A 17 -17.98 3.47 -3.01
CA TYR A 17 -16.89 3.29 -3.97
C TYR A 17 -15.85 2.28 -3.52
N VAL A 18 -15.71 2.16 -2.21
CA VAL A 18 -14.74 1.27 -1.59
C VAL A 18 -14.95 -0.18 -2.01
N LYS A 19 -16.15 -0.71 -1.84
CA LYS A 19 -16.45 -2.12 -2.08
C LYS A 19 -16.17 -2.62 -3.50
N PRO A 20 -16.52 -1.92 -4.60
CA PRO A 20 -16.13 -2.32 -5.95
C PRO A 20 -14.62 -2.39 -6.15
N LEU A 21 -13.89 -1.36 -5.69
CA LEU A 21 -12.44 -1.28 -5.87
C LEU A 21 -11.72 -2.47 -5.22
N TYR A 22 -12.14 -2.86 -4.02
CA TYR A 22 -11.50 -3.97 -3.29
C TYR A 22 -11.81 -5.35 -3.80
N LYS A 23 -12.90 -5.49 -4.51
CA LYS A 23 -13.21 -6.75 -5.19
C LYS A 23 -12.30 -7.00 -6.39
N HIS A 24 -11.65 -5.96 -6.91
CA HIS A 24 -10.88 -6.02 -8.16
C HIS A 24 -9.40 -5.77 -7.98
N PHE A 25 -9.00 -4.96 -6.98
CA PHE A 25 -7.61 -4.54 -6.81
C PHE A 25 -7.03 -4.96 -5.45
N ALA A 26 -5.86 -5.59 -5.45
CA ALA A 26 -5.02 -5.64 -4.28
C ALA A 26 -4.51 -4.21 -3.98
N TRP A 27 -4.72 -3.75 -2.74
CA TRP A 27 -4.45 -2.36 -2.36
C TRP A 27 -3.32 -2.30 -1.34
N LEU A 28 -2.14 -1.89 -1.80
CA LEU A 28 -0.94 -1.82 -0.98
C LEU A 28 -0.72 -0.38 -0.52
N THR A 29 -0.53 -0.18 0.78
CA THR A 29 -0.20 1.13 1.33
C THR A 29 0.78 1.03 2.48
N GLU A 30 1.67 1.99 2.55
CA GLU A 30 2.52 2.22 3.72
C GLU A 30 1.80 3.10 4.74
N HIS A 31 2.35 3.20 5.95
CA HIS A 31 1.79 4.10 6.97
C HIS A 31 1.74 5.55 6.48
N LEU A 32 2.79 6.02 5.81
CA LEU A 32 2.85 7.37 5.22
C LEU A 32 1.78 7.62 4.14
N GLY A 33 1.10 6.60 3.66
CA GLY A 33 -0.04 6.75 2.76
C GLY A 33 -1.31 7.27 3.45
N ASN A 34 -1.33 7.31 4.78
CA ASN A 34 -2.44 7.80 5.60
C ASN A 34 -3.82 7.26 5.22
N GLN A 35 -3.85 6.02 4.70
CA GLN A 35 -5.08 5.35 4.31
C GLN A 35 -5.69 4.64 5.52
N THR A 36 -6.80 5.15 6.01
CA THR A 36 -7.51 4.62 7.19
C THR A 36 -8.77 3.85 6.83
N ILE A 37 -8.82 3.26 5.65
CA ILE A 37 -10.00 2.50 5.25
C ILE A 37 -10.00 1.15 5.98
N PRO A 38 -10.96 0.90 6.90
CA PRO A 38 -10.95 -0.32 7.70
C PRO A 38 -11.03 -1.59 6.85
N GLY A 39 -10.12 -2.51 7.13
CA GLY A 39 -10.18 -3.88 6.60
C GLY A 39 -9.67 -4.04 5.17
N ILE A 40 -8.97 -3.05 4.60
CA ILE A 40 -8.71 -3.06 3.17
C ILE A 40 -7.27 -2.82 2.73
N PRO A 41 -6.51 -1.83 3.20
CA PRO A 41 -5.12 -1.68 2.79
C PRO A 41 -4.25 -2.79 3.36
N ILE A 42 -3.50 -3.44 2.48
CA ILE A 42 -2.48 -4.41 2.86
C ILE A 42 -1.24 -3.63 3.29
N LYS A 43 -0.97 -3.56 4.59
CA LYS A 43 0.13 -2.78 5.17
C LYS A 43 1.42 -3.56 5.34
N ASN A 44 1.35 -4.87 5.58
CA ASN A 44 2.51 -5.74 5.78
C ASN A 44 3.07 -6.35 4.49
N PHE A 45 2.75 -5.77 3.34
CA PHE A 45 3.16 -6.27 2.03
C PHE A 45 4.69 -6.34 1.84
N ASP A 46 5.46 -5.49 2.52
CA ASP A 46 6.93 -5.48 2.41
C ASP A 46 7.54 -6.80 2.90
N ALA A 47 7.07 -7.28 4.06
CA ALA A 47 7.47 -8.58 4.60
C ALA A 47 7.00 -9.74 3.69
N ALA A 48 5.78 -9.63 3.15
CA ALA A 48 5.23 -10.61 2.21
C ALA A 48 6.09 -10.70 0.94
N VAL A 49 6.38 -9.57 0.29
CA VAL A 49 7.22 -9.54 -0.91
C VAL A 49 8.63 -10.08 -0.66
N TYR A 50 9.22 -9.77 0.51
CA TYR A 50 10.53 -10.31 0.90
C TYR A 50 10.52 -11.82 1.04
N SER A 51 9.41 -12.41 1.48
CA SER A 51 9.26 -13.85 1.75
C SER A 51 8.82 -14.67 0.54
N MET A 52 8.46 -14.03 -0.58
CA MET A 52 8.01 -14.73 -1.79
C MET A 52 9.14 -15.52 -2.46
N THR A 53 8.84 -16.77 -2.84
CA THR A 53 9.68 -17.50 -3.81
C THR A 53 9.59 -16.84 -5.19
N PRO A 54 10.55 -17.11 -6.10
CA PRO A 54 10.48 -16.59 -7.46
C PRO A 54 9.17 -16.92 -8.18
N GLU A 55 8.70 -18.16 -8.07
CA GLU A 55 7.43 -18.61 -8.66
C GLU A 55 6.23 -17.84 -8.09
N ARG A 56 6.24 -17.57 -6.77
CA ARG A 56 5.19 -16.80 -6.12
C ARG A 56 5.22 -15.33 -6.55
N GLN A 57 6.41 -14.78 -6.79
CA GLN A 57 6.53 -13.41 -7.30
C GLN A 57 5.91 -13.27 -8.69
N GLU A 58 6.11 -14.28 -9.54
CA GLU A 58 5.54 -14.33 -10.88
C GLU A 58 4.01 -14.47 -10.85
N ASP A 59 3.47 -15.41 -10.06
CA ASP A 59 2.03 -15.65 -9.89
C ASP A 59 1.27 -14.43 -9.35
N MET A 60 1.93 -13.65 -8.49
CA MET A 60 1.34 -12.48 -7.83
C MET A 60 1.64 -11.15 -8.53
N ALA A 61 2.32 -11.18 -9.68
CA ALA A 61 2.61 -9.98 -10.45
C ALA A 61 1.31 -9.33 -10.98
N PRO A 62 1.20 -7.99 -10.92
CA PRO A 62 0.02 -7.31 -11.45
C PRO A 62 0.08 -7.19 -12.96
N GLU A 63 -1.04 -7.39 -13.64
CA GLU A 63 -1.19 -6.99 -15.04
C GLU A 63 -1.34 -5.48 -15.20
N ILE A 64 -2.08 -4.86 -14.27
CA ILE A 64 -2.30 -3.42 -14.22
C ILE A 64 -1.85 -2.91 -12.86
N LEU A 65 -0.97 -1.91 -12.86
CA LEU A 65 -0.54 -1.17 -11.69
C LEU A 65 -1.09 0.24 -11.74
N ILE A 66 -1.82 0.63 -10.71
CA ILE A 66 -2.27 2.02 -10.52
C ILE A 66 -1.50 2.59 -9.35
N THR A 67 -0.88 3.74 -9.53
CA THR A 67 -0.14 4.43 -8.47
C THR A 67 -0.63 5.85 -8.29
N TYR A 68 -0.67 6.31 -7.05
CA TYR A 68 -0.91 7.72 -6.73
C TYR A 68 -0.26 8.08 -5.38
N GLY A 69 -0.23 9.37 -5.08
CA GLY A 69 0.50 9.90 -3.93
C GLY A 69 1.99 10.03 -4.20
N GLY A 70 2.74 10.32 -3.15
CA GLY A 70 4.16 10.63 -3.25
C GLY A 70 5.06 9.39 -3.16
N HIS A 71 6.14 9.54 -2.42
CA HIS A 71 7.20 8.55 -2.30
C HIS A 71 6.73 7.24 -1.64
N ILE A 72 7.30 6.13 -2.09
CA ILE A 72 7.19 4.80 -1.46
C ILE A 72 8.53 4.47 -0.80
N VAL A 73 8.50 4.06 0.45
CA VAL A 73 9.71 3.71 1.23
C VAL A 73 10.21 2.31 0.89
N SER A 74 9.29 1.36 0.66
CA SER A 74 9.61 -0.04 0.41
C SER A 74 10.57 -0.23 -0.77
N LYS A 75 11.79 -0.70 -0.44
CA LYS A 75 12.77 -1.13 -1.45
C LYS A 75 12.38 -2.48 -2.06
N GLN A 76 11.74 -3.34 -1.29
CA GLN A 76 11.33 -4.68 -1.74
C GLN A 76 10.23 -4.58 -2.80
N LEU A 77 9.21 -3.74 -2.57
CA LEU A 77 8.16 -3.52 -3.56
C LEU A 77 8.72 -2.92 -4.86
N LYS A 78 9.63 -1.93 -4.76
CA LYS A 78 10.26 -1.35 -5.95
C LYS A 78 11.08 -2.39 -6.73
N LYS A 79 11.86 -3.23 -6.05
CA LYS A 79 12.61 -4.32 -6.68
C LYS A 79 11.68 -5.34 -7.34
N TYR A 80 10.63 -5.74 -6.63
CA TYR A 80 9.64 -6.69 -7.11
C TYR A 80 8.96 -6.21 -8.40
N LEU A 81 8.40 -5.00 -8.41
CA LEU A 81 7.71 -4.45 -9.58
C LEU A 81 8.63 -4.13 -10.76
N ARG A 82 9.93 -3.87 -10.51
CA ARG A 82 10.93 -3.76 -11.58
C ARG A 82 11.28 -5.09 -12.22
N ASN A 83 11.32 -6.16 -11.42
CA ASN A 83 11.62 -7.50 -11.91
C ASN A 83 10.41 -8.17 -12.57
N HIS A 84 9.20 -7.79 -12.17
CA HIS A 84 7.93 -8.29 -12.68
C HIS A 84 7.06 -7.10 -13.13
N PRO A 85 7.45 -6.39 -14.20
CA PRO A 85 6.75 -5.20 -14.63
C PRO A 85 5.32 -5.54 -15.09
N PRO A 86 4.32 -4.73 -14.70
CA PRO A 86 2.97 -4.87 -15.21
C PRO A 86 2.91 -4.56 -16.69
N ARG A 87 1.89 -5.06 -17.37
CA ARG A 87 1.61 -4.68 -18.76
C ARG A 87 1.25 -3.20 -18.88
N GLU A 88 0.53 -2.68 -17.89
CA GLU A 88 0.09 -1.29 -17.82
C GLU A 88 0.43 -0.72 -16.44
N HIS A 89 1.11 0.42 -16.41
CA HIS A 89 1.31 1.21 -15.20
C HIS A 89 0.73 2.61 -15.39
N TRP A 90 -0.31 2.92 -14.65
CA TRP A 90 -0.97 4.20 -14.65
C TRP A 90 -0.60 4.98 -13.39
N HIS A 91 0.03 6.14 -13.57
CA HIS A 91 0.28 7.07 -12.47
C HIS A 91 -0.78 8.16 -12.49
N VAL A 92 -1.52 8.31 -11.38
CA VAL A 92 -2.60 9.30 -11.26
C VAL A 92 -2.12 10.45 -10.39
N ALA A 93 -2.04 11.64 -10.96
CA ALA A 93 -1.59 12.85 -10.29
C ALA A 93 -2.32 14.08 -10.84
N ALA A 94 -2.89 14.89 -9.96
CA ALA A 94 -3.66 16.08 -10.35
C ALA A 94 -2.83 17.12 -11.11
N ASP A 95 -1.52 17.15 -10.91
CA ASP A 95 -0.58 18.05 -11.58
C ASP A 95 0.09 17.44 -12.81
N GLY A 96 -0.30 16.23 -13.21
CA GLY A 96 0.23 15.53 -14.38
C GLY A 96 1.72 15.18 -14.30
N LYS A 97 2.35 15.30 -13.12
CA LYS A 97 3.78 15.01 -12.97
C LYS A 97 4.09 13.54 -13.24
N ILE A 98 5.20 13.34 -13.95
CA ILE A 98 5.74 12.02 -14.23
C ILE A 98 6.51 11.52 -13.00
N ALA A 99 6.07 10.39 -12.44
CA ALA A 99 6.76 9.72 -11.35
C ALA A 99 6.87 8.21 -11.63
N ASP A 100 7.98 7.80 -12.23
CA ASP A 100 8.26 6.39 -12.52
C ASP A 100 9.22 5.77 -11.50
N LEU A 101 8.69 5.33 -10.38
CA LEU A 101 9.46 4.67 -9.31
C LEU A 101 9.85 3.23 -9.67
N TYR A 102 9.19 2.63 -10.65
CA TYR A 102 9.30 1.20 -10.96
C TYR A 102 9.94 0.92 -12.31
N GLY A 103 10.14 1.93 -13.16
CA GLY A 103 10.74 1.79 -14.49
C GLY A 103 9.81 1.12 -15.51
N CYS A 104 8.50 1.25 -15.32
CA CYS A 104 7.49 0.60 -16.16
C CYS A 104 6.26 1.49 -16.43
N LEU A 105 6.36 2.79 -16.23
CA LEU A 105 5.26 3.72 -16.43
C LEU A 105 4.80 3.75 -17.89
N THR A 106 3.51 3.50 -18.12
CA THR A 106 2.89 3.55 -19.45
C THR A 106 2.03 4.79 -19.65
N THR A 107 1.35 5.26 -18.60
CA THR A 107 0.38 6.34 -18.71
C THR A 107 0.40 7.24 -17.48
N VAL A 108 0.38 8.55 -17.70
CA VAL A 108 0.09 9.54 -16.65
C VAL A 108 -1.34 10.03 -16.84
N ILE A 109 -2.13 9.96 -15.78
CA ILE A 109 -3.51 10.44 -15.77
C ILE A 109 -3.57 11.71 -14.94
N GLU A 110 -3.74 12.85 -15.63
CA GLU A 110 -3.87 14.16 -15.00
C GLU A 110 -5.28 14.33 -14.44
N MET A 111 -5.46 13.87 -13.21
CA MET A 111 -6.75 13.88 -12.50
C MET A 111 -6.49 13.77 -10.99
N ASP A 112 -7.43 14.26 -10.19
CA ASP A 112 -7.43 13.95 -8.76
C ASP A 112 -7.54 12.43 -8.55
N PRO A 113 -6.66 11.81 -7.75
CA PRO A 113 -6.66 10.36 -7.58
C PRO A 113 -7.99 9.79 -7.07
N PHE A 114 -8.70 10.52 -6.25
CA PHE A 114 -9.96 10.06 -5.68
C PHE A 114 -11.09 10.15 -6.68
N GLU A 115 -11.13 11.22 -7.48
CA GLU A 115 -12.05 11.35 -8.61
C GLU A 115 -11.83 10.23 -9.63
N PHE A 116 -10.56 9.91 -9.93
CA PHE A 116 -10.21 8.79 -10.80
C PHE A 116 -10.74 7.46 -10.25
N LEU A 117 -10.50 7.17 -8.97
CA LEU A 117 -10.92 5.93 -8.33
C LEU A 117 -12.45 5.81 -8.26
N GLU A 118 -13.16 6.91 -8.03
CA GLU A 118 -14.62 6.93 -8.10
C GLU A 118 -15.12 6.57 -9.49
N LYS A 119 -14.54 7.17 -10.54
CA LYS A 119 -14.88 6.85 -11.94
C LYS A 119 -14.61 5.38 -12.26
N ILE A 120 -13.45 4.85 -11.85
CA ILE A 120 -13.14 3.42 -12.04
C ILE A 120 -14.16 2.54 -11.32
N ALA A 121 -14.54 2.88 -10.07
CA ALA A 121 -15.50 2.10 -9.30
C ALA A 121 -16.87 1.94 -10.01
N PHE A 122 -17.29 2.93 -10.77
CA PHE A 122 -18.52 2.85 -11.58
C PHE A 122 -18.40 1.91 -12.79
N LEU A 123 -17.18 1.74 -13.31
CA LEU A 123 -16.93 0.90 -14.49
C LEU A 123 -16.72 -0.57 -14.13
N LEU A 124 -16.45 -0.86 -12.84
CA LEU A 124 -16.22 -2.23 -12.39
C LEU A 124 -17.54 -3.00 -12.28
N ASP A 125 -17.51 -4.23 -12.73
CA ASP A 125 -18.63 -5.14 -12.55
C ASP A 125 -18.74 -5.63 -11.09
N ASN A 126 -19.80 -6.39 -10.79
CA ASN A 126 -20.00 -6.92 -9.44
C ASN A 126 -19.25 -8.25 -9.19
N LYS A 127 -18.54 -8.78 -10.18
CA LYS A 127 -17.84 -10.06 -10.05
C LYS A 127 -16.45 -9.81 -9.45
N PRO A 128 -16.16 -10.32 -8.23
CA PRO A 128 -14.85 -10.14 -7.64
C PRO A 128 -13.78 -10.89 -8.45
N THR A 129 -12.60 -10.28 -8.55
CA THR A 129 -11.43 -11.01 -9.05
C THR A 129 -10.79 -11.81 -7.90
N HIS A 130 -10.04 -12.84 -8.24
CA HIS A 130 -9.32 -13.63 -7.24
C HIS A 130 -8.08 -12.89 -6.68
N TYR A 131 -7.56 -11.95 -7.42
CA TYR A 131 -6.28 -11.29 -7.18
C TYR A 131 -6.16 -10.57 -5.81
N PRO A 132 -7.14 -9.76 -5.35
CA PRO A 132 -7.06 -9.14 -4.02
C PRO A 132 -6.99 -10.17 -2.89
N LEU A 133 -7.82 -11.22 -2.98
CA LEU A 133 -7.85 -12.29 -1.96
C LEU A 133 -6.55 -13.07 -1.91
N MET A 134 -5.90 -13.28 -3.05
CA MET A 134 -4.61 -13.96 -3.12
C MET A 134 -3.54 -13.18 -2.34
N TRP A 135 -3.47 -11.85 -2.53
CA TRP A 135 -2.58 -10.97 -1.78
C TRP A 135 -2.90 -10.96 -0.29
N GLU A 136 -4.16 -10.77 0.06
CA GLU A 136 -4.62 -10.71 1.45
C GLU A 136 -4.31 -12.03 2.19
N ASN A 137 -4.63 -13.16 1.59
CA ASN A 137 -4.38 -14.47 2.17
C ASN A 137 -2.89 -14.73 2.34
N TYR A 138 -2.07 -14.39 1.34
CA TYR A 138 -0.63 -14.56 1.44
C TYR A 138 -0.04 -13.69 2.56
N CYS A 139 -0.41 -12.42 2.63
CA CYS A 139 0.07 -11.54 3.70
C CYS A 139 -0.31 -12.03 5.11
N LYS A 140 -1.46 -12.69 5.25
CA LYS A 140 -1.87 -13.31 6.53
C LYS A 140 -1.01 -14.53 6.93
N THR A 141 -0.36 -15.17 5.98
CA THR A 141 0.54 -16.31 6.29
C THR A 141 1.90 -15.88 6.81
N ILE A 142 2.26 -14.61 6.67
CA ILE A 142 3.56 -14.09 7.11
C ILE A 142 3.54 -13.89 8.62
N PRO A 143 4.29 -14.68 9.39
CA PRO A 143 4.29 -14.57 10.83
C PRO A 143 5.03 -13.28 11.27
N MET A 144 4.54 -12.65 12.33
CA MET A 144 5.34 -11.68 13.05
C MET A 144 6.50 -12.45 13.72
N PRO A 145 7.76 -12.08 13.47
CA PRO A 145 8.89 -12.75 14.11
C PRO A 145 8.86 -12.52 15.63
N ASP A 146 9.31 -13.51 16.38
CA ASP A 146 9.63 -13.30 17.81
C ASP A 146 10.86 -12.40 17.89
N LEU A 147 10.63 -11.19 18.37
CA LEU A 147 11.65 -10.14 18.36
C LEU A 147 12.33 -10.07 19.73
N ALA A 148 13.57 -10.54 19.81
CA ALA A 148 14.46 -10.19 20.93
C ALA A 148 14.56 -8.66 21.09
N TYR A 149 15.12 -8.19 22.20
CA TYR A 149 15.34 -6.75 22.40
C TYR A 149 16.17 -6.16 21.26
N SER A 150 15.57 -5.25 20.51
CA SER A 150 16.10 -4.67 19.28
C SER A 150 15.36 -3.37 18.95
N GLU A 151 15.89 -2.57 18.02
CA GLU A 151 15.20 -1.37 17.53
C GLU A 151 13.77 -1.68 17.07
N ILE A 152 13.56 -2.79 16.37
CA ILE A 152 12.24 -3.21 15.90
C ILE A 152 11.29 -3.44 17.08
N SER A 153 11.76 -4.18 18.11
CA SER A 153 10.94 -4.47 19.29
C SER A 153 10.59 -3.22 20.09
N VAL A 154 11.53 -2.25 20.17
CA VAL A 154 11.30 -0.95 20.82
C VAL A 154 10.24 -0.15 20.07
N ILE A 155 10.36 -0.05 18.73
CA ILE A 155 9.38 0.66 17.88
C ILE A 155 7.98 0.02 18.03
N GLY A 156 7.89 -1.29 18.03
CA GLY A 156 6.63 -1.99 18.22
C GLY A 156 6.00 -1.75 19.60
N LYS A 157 6.80 -1.68 20.66
CA LYS A 157 6.32 -1.31 22.01
C LYS A 157 5.86 0.14 22.06
N LEU A 158 6.60 1.06 21.45
CA LEU A 158 6.26 2.47 21.37
C LEU A 158 4.91 2.66 20.64
N ILE A 159 4.75 2.07 19.46
CA ILE A 159 3.50 2.18 18.69
C ILE A 159 2.30 1.69 19.50
N ARG A 160 2.43 0.57 20.23
CA ARG A 160 1.35 0.06 21.09
C ARG A 160 1.03 0.93 22.32
N ALA A 161 1.98 1.76 22.74
CA ALA A 161 1.85 2.64 23.90
C ALA A 161 1.47 4.08 23.52
N LEU A 162 1.24 4.36 22.22
CA LEU A 162 0.86 5.71 21.80
C LEU A 162 -0.49 6.11 22.41
N PRO A 163 -0.60 7.34 22.92
CA PRO A 163 -1.90 7.89 23.29
C PRO A 163 -2.74 8.15 22.04
N GLU A 164 -4.05 8.07 22.18
CA GLU A 164 -4.98 8.42 21.09
C GLU A 164 -5.88 9.58 21.53
N PRO A 165 -6.03 10.65 20.71
CA PRO A 165 -5.36 10.88 19.42
C PRO A 165 -3.94 11.45 19.60
N CYS A 166 -3.04 11.17 18.65
CA CYS A 166 -1.73 11.82 18.56
C CYS A 166 -1.18 11.83 17.13
N ALA A 167 -0.13 12.63 16.90
CA ALA A 167 0.65 12.58 15.66
C ALA A 167 1.97 11.83 15.90
N LEU A 168 2.30 10.88 15.02
CA LEU A 168 3.54 10.12 15.04
C LEU A 168 4.43 10.53 13.86
N HIS A 169 5.53 11.21 14.14
CA HIS A 169 6.52 11.50 13.13
C HIS A 169 7.51 10.34 13.00
N LEU A 170 7.54 9.72 11.83
CA LEU A 170 8.44 8.61 11.53
C LEU A 170 9.68 9.10 10.80
N ALA A 171 10.84 9.02 11.46
CA ALA A 171 12.12 9.32 10.82
C ALA A 171 12.35 8.38 9.62
N ASN A 172 12.89 8.93 8.54
CA ASN A 172 13.29 8.15 7.37
C ASN A 172 14.31 7.04 7.75
N SER A 173 14.54 6.08 6.83
CA SER A 173 15.45 4.94 6.96
C SER A 173 14.86 3.76 7.75
N SER A 174 15.47 3.31 8.84
CA SER A 174 15.07 2.09 9.56
C SER A 174 13.74 2.26 10.29
N THR A 175 13.53 3.40 10.94
CA THR A 175 12.35 3.65 11.79
C THR A 175 11.03 3.49 11.03
N VAL A 176 10.88 4.16 9.88
CA VAL A 176 9.66 4.06 9.07
C VAL A 176 9.44 2.65 8.52
N ARG A 177 10.52 1.91 8.21
CA ARG A 177 10.41 0.53 7.73
C ARG A 177 10.02 -0.44 8.83
N TYR A 178 10.59 -0.27 10.02
CA TYR A 178 10.24 -1.11 11.17
C TYR A 178 8.81 -0.85 11.65
N ALA A 179 8.35 0.40 11.59
CA ALA A 179 6.97 0.75 11.90
C ALA A 179 5.96 0.00 11.02
N GLN A 180 6.29 -0.27 9.74
CA GLN A 180 5.42 -1.01 8.82
C GLN A 180 5.05 -2.43 9.31
N LEU A 181 5.83 -3.01 10.20
CA LEU A 181 5.56 -4.33 10.76
C LEU A 181 4.44 -4.31 11.84
N PHE A 182 4.05 -3.14 12.30
CA PHE A 182 3.09 -3.00 13.41
C PHE A 182 1.85 -2.25 12.98
N THR A 183 0.72 -2.61 13.57
CA THR A 183 -0.52 -1.86 13.38
C THR A 183 -0.48 -0.59 14.21
N VAL A 184 -0.64 0.55 13.56
CA VAL A 184 -0.77 1.85 14.22
C VAL A 184 -2.23 2.05 14.61
N PRO A 185 -2.52 2.55 15.82
CA PRO A 185 -3.89 2.86 16.23
C PRO A 185 -4.60 3.82 15.25
N PRO A 186 -5.92 3.67 15.05
CA PRO A 186 -6.63 4.37 13.98
C PRO A 186 -6.72 5.89 14.15
N GLN A 187 -6.55 6.41 15.37
CA GLN A 187 -6.57 7.84 15.67
C GLN A 187 -5.17 8.48 15.74
N VAL A 188 -4.15 7.75 15.30
CA VAL A 188 -2.78 8.25 15.18
C VAL A 188 -2.54 8.70 13.74
N GLU A 189 -2.26 10.00 13.58
CA GLU A 189 -1.83 10.57 12.31
C GLU A 189 -0.35 10.29 12.08
N ILE A 190 0.04 9.89 10.85
CA ILE A 190 1.43 9.59 10.51
C ILE A 190 2.01 10.71 9.65
N CYS A 191 3.19 11.22 10.08
CA CYS A 191 3.93 12.29 9.39
C CYS A 191 5.35 11.84 9.03
#